data_ec7d643b9e63bbe2d31b82065ed5207e
#
_entry.id   ec7d643b9e63bbe2d31b82065ed5207e
#
_cell.length_a   1.000
_cell.length_b   1.000
_cell.length_c   1.000
_cell.angle_alpha   90.00
_cell.angle_beta   90.00
_cell.angle_gamma   90.00
#
_symmetry.space_group_name_H-M   'P 1'
#
loop_
_entity.id
_entity.type
_entity.pdbx_description
1 polymer ?
#
loop_
_entity_poly.entity_id
_entity_poly.type
_entity_poly.pdbx_seq_one_letter_code
_entity_poly.pdbx_strand_id
1 'polypeptide(L)'
;IIKVRKQTPQMNTQTPEQQYQELYQKLYILCEEQGWGDPFSYARSREIHMAGILGHKINDDYSGADAFDSEGGCEYKSTIAKSINATYNGISVQDTWEDQERYLIEDKIGKYRNHYYARYEGAEVAEIWKLIAPNVLDIVLPKVKKQYPKKRSGNAKDPRIGVTVSRKEIYQMG
;
A
#
# COMPACT_ATOMS: atom_id res chain seq x y z
N ILE A 1 18.84 -7.40 -56.07
CA ILE A 1 19.55 -7.32 -54.78
C ILE A 1 18.99 -6.13 -54.03
N ILE A 2 18.15 -6.38 -53.02
CA ILE A 2 17.57 -5.34 -52.17
C ILE A 2 18.60 -5.01 -51.10
N LYS A 3 19.21 -3.81 -51.16
CA LYS A 3 20.08 -3.31 -50.10
C LYS A 3 19.21 -2.87 -48.94
N VAL A 4 19.19 -3.66 -47.85
CA VAL A 4 18.63 -3.26 -46.56
C VAL A 4 19.55 -2.19 -46.00
N ARG A 5 19.08 -0.93 -45.94
CA ARG A 5 19.74 0.12 -45.15
C ARG A 5 19.65 -0.26 -43.68
N LYS A 6 20.80 -0.50 -43.06
CA LYS A 6 20.91 -0.56 -41.61
C LYS A 6 20.46 0.81 -41.08
N GLN A 7 19.33 0.85 -40.35
CA GLN A 7 18.96 2.04 -39.58
C GLN A 7 20.03 2.24 -38.52
N THR A 8 20.72 3.36 -38.62
CA THR A 8 21.63 3.84 -37.58
C THR A 8 20.75 4.07 -36.35
N PRO A 9 21.14 3.58 -35.13
CA PRO A 9 20.40 3.91 -33.92
C PRO A 9 20.33 5.44 -33.80
N GLN A 10 19.13 6.02 -33.74
CA GLN A 10 18.99 7.43 -33.39
C GLN A 10 19.63 7.61 -32.02
N MET A 11 20.74 8.36 -31.97
CA MET A 11 21.31 8.76 -30.70
C MET A 11 20.26 9.60 -29.98
N ASN A 12 19.84 9.12 -28.81
CA ASN A 12 18.94 9.86 -27.94
C ASN A 12 19.71 11.14 -27.52
N THR A 13 19.31 12.28 -28.05
CA THR A 13 19.97 13.58 -27.83
C THR A 13 19.56 14.22 -26.50
N GLN A 14 18.63 13.61 -25.75
CA GLN A 14 18.17 14.10 -24.47
C GLN A 14 19.16 13.84 -23.35
N THR A 15 19.30 14.79 -22.42
CA THR A 15 20.03 14.54 -21.17
C THR A 15 19.25 13.56 -20.28
N PRO A 16 19.90 12.89 -19.30
CA PRO A 16 19.20 12.04 -18.33
C PRO A 16 18.07 12.77 -17.59
N GLU A 17 18.26 14.06 -17.28
CA GLU A 17 17.24 14.90 -16.62
C GLU A 17 16.04 15.15 -17.53
N GLN A 18 16.26 15.37 -18.82
CA GLN A 18 15.18 15.51 -19.79
C GLN A 18 14.40 14.22 -19.99
N GLN A 19 15.09 13.07 -20.02
CA GLN A 19 14.46 11.76 -20.06
C GLN A 19 13.61 11.50 -18.80
N TYR A 20 14.16 11.83 -17.63
CA TYR A 20 13.41 11.71 -16.36
C TYR A 20 12.15 12.60 -16.38
N GLN A 21 12.28 13.85 -16.82
CA GLN A 21 11.15 14.78 -16.92
C GLN A 21 10.05 14.24 -17.83
N GLU A 22 10.40 13.66 -18.96
CA GLU A 22 9.44 13.06 -19.90
C GLU A 22 8.71 11.86 -19.27
N LEU A 23 9.45 10.95 -18.61
CA LEU A 23 8.86 9.80 -17.93
C LEU A 23 7.94 10.20 -16.78
N TYR A 24 8.34 11.22 -16.01
CA TYR A 24 7.54 11.79 -14.92
C TYR A 24 6.21 12.32 -15.43
N GLN A 25 6.23 13.12 -16.51
CA GLN A 25 5.03 13.66 -17.13
C GLN A 25 4.14 12.55 -17.71
N LYS A 26 4.72 11.57 -18.41
CA LYS A 26 3.97 10.42 -18.96
C LYS A 26 3.26 9.62 -17.87
N LEU A 27 3.94 9.38 -16.74
CA LEU A 27 3.34 8.67 -15.61
C LEU A 27 2.16 9.45 -15.02
N TYR A 28 2.32 10.75 -14.84
CA TYR A 28 1.25 11.62 -14.34
C TYR A 28 0.04 11.63 -15.28
N ILE A 29 0.25 11.83 -16.58
CA ILE A 29 -0.80 11.86 -17.59
C ILE A 29 -1.57 10.54 -17.63
N LEU A 30 -0.86 9.40 -17.61
CA LEU A 30 -1.51 8.08 -17.55
C LEU A 30 -2.45 7.97 -16.34
N CYS A 31 -2.01 8.40 -15.17
CA CYS A 31 -2.83 8.34 -13.96
C CYS A 31 -4.04 9.29 -14.03
N GLU A 32 -3.89 10.48 -14.61
CA GLU A 32 -4.98 11.42 -14.86
C GLU A 32 -6.03 10.83 -15.81
N GLU A 33 -5.60 10.27 -16.94
CA GLU A 33 -6.48 9.66 -17.94
C GLU A 33 -7.28 8.46 -17.39
N GLN A 34 -6.69 7.73 -16.44
CA GLN A 34 -7.35 6.59 -15.78
C GLN A 34 -8.17 6.99 -14.55
N GLY A 35 -8.11 8.25 -14.09
CA GLY A 35 -8.76 8.71 -12.87
C GLY A 35 -8.12 8.17 -11.58
N TRP A 36 -6.84 7.77 -11.63
CA TRP A 36 -6.14 7.19 -10.48
C TRP A 36 -5.54 8.22 -9.52
N GLY A 37 -5.64 9.52 -9.86
CA GLY A 37 -5.07 10.62 -9.10
C GLY A 37 -3.54 10.73 -9.21
N ASP A 38 -2.93 11.54 -8.35
CA ASP A 38 -1.50 11.81 -8.38
C ASP A 38 -0.66 10.59 -7.95
N PRO A 39 0.13 9.97 -8.86
CA PRO A 39 0.94 8.80 -8.53
C PRO A 39 2.07 9.09 -7.54
N PHE A 40 2.43 10.36 -7.34
CA PHE A 40 3.53 10.76 -6.47
C PHE A 40 3.09 11.06 -5.04
N SER A 41 1.77 11.03 -4.78
CA SER A 41 1.20 11.24 -3.45
C SER A 41 1.10 9.93 -2.65
N TYR A 42 1.51 9.96 -1.36
CA TYR A 42 1.43 8.83 -0.43
C TYR A 42 2.06 7.55 -0.99
N ALA A 43 1.37 6.41 -0.90
CA ALA A 43 1.79 5.11 -1.44
C ALA A 43 1.24 4.84 -2.85
N ARG A 44 0.54 5.79 -3.48
CA ARG A 44 -0.27 5.61 -4.68
C ARG A 44 0.45 4.90 -5.82
N SER A 45 1.68 5.30 -6.11
CA SER A 45 2.49 4.67 -7.17
C SER A 45 2.68 3.16 -6.94
N ARG A 46 2.92 2.74 -5.67
CA ARG A 46 3.08 1.33 -5.34
C ARG A 46 1.75 0.59 -5.30
N GLU A 47 0.67 1.23 -4.90
CA GLU A 47 -0.69 0.66 -4.95
C GLU A 47 -1.06 0.31 -6.38
N ILE A 48 -0.88 1.24 -7.33
CA ILE A 48 -1.12 1.02 -8.76
C ILE A 48 -0.23 -0.12 -9.29
N HIS A 49 1.06 -0.12 -8.94
CA HIS A 49 2.01 -1.14 -9.36
C HIS A 49 1.63 -2.53 -8.81
N MET A 50 1.26 -2.62 -7.52
CA MET A 50 0.79 -3.87 -6.90
C MET A 50 -0.47 -4.38 -7.57
N ALA A 51 -1.44 -3.50 -7.85
CA ALA A 51 -2.67 -3.87 -8.54
C ALA A 51 -2.37 -4.46 -9.92
N GLY A 52 -1.43 -3.86 -10.68
CA GLY A 52 -0.97 -4.39 -11.96
C GLY A 52 -0.36 -5.79 -11.87
N ILE A 53 0.50 -6.04 -10.87
CA ILE A 53 1.13 -7.35 -10.64
C ILE A 53 0.11 -8.40 -10.24
N LEU A 54 -0.85 -8.04 -9.36
CA LEU A 54 -1.85 -8.97 -8.82
C LEU A 54 -3.06 -9.16 -9.74
N GLY A 55 -3.17 -8.38 -10.82
CA GLY A 55 -4.35 -8.39 -11.69
C GLY A 55 -5.61 -7.84 -11.00
N HIS A 56 -5.45 -6.96 -10.03
CA HIS A 56 -6.54 -6.30 -9.32
C HIS A 56 -6.92 -4.99 -10.00
N LYS A 57 -8.14 -4.52 -9.73
CA LYS A 57 -8.56 -3.19 -10.15
C LYS A 57 -8.21 -2.18 -9.06
N ILE A 58 -7.41 -1.17 -9.41
CA ILE A 58 -7.11 -0.07 -8.48
C ILE A 58 -8.38 0.71 -8.17
N ASN A 59 -8.52 1.20 -6.93
CA ASN A 59 -9.60 2.11 -6.58
C ASN A 59 -9.29 3.51 -7.10
N ASP A 60 -10.26 4.15 -7.75
CA ASP A 60 -10.12 5.50 -8.29
C ASP A 60 -10.18 6.57 -7.17
N ASP A 61 -10.67 6.21 -6.00
CA ASP A 61 -10.76 7.09 -4.82
C ASP A 61 -9.61 6.81 -3.85
N TYR A 62 -9.06 7.87 -3.23
CA TYR A 62 -8.08 7.77 -2.14
C TYR A 62 -8.68 7.35 -0.80
N SER A 63 -10.01 7.36 -0.68
CA SER A 63 -10.73 6.91 0.49
C SER A 63 -11.23 5.48 0.33
N GLY A 64 -11.09 4.68 1.37
CA GLY A 64 -11.60 3.32 1.37
C GLY A 64 -10.56 2.26 1.00
N ALA A 65 -10.93 1.29 0.16
CA ALA A 65 -10.03 0.24 -0.28
C ALA A 65 -8.92 0.78 -1.20
N ASP A 66 -7.75 0.19 -1.17
CA ASP A 66 -6.67 0.55 -2.11
C ASP A 66 -6.94 -0.03 -3.50
N ALA A 67 -7.48 -1.23 -3.55
CA ALA A 67 -7.84 -1.92 -4.79
C ALA A 67 -9.00 -2.89 -4.57
N PHE A 68 -9.44 -3.54 -5.65
CA PHE A 68 -10.47 -4.58 -5.63
C PHE A 68 -9.90 -5.89 -6.21
N ASP A 69 -9.96 -6.95 -5.42
CA ASP A 69 -9.71 -8.32 -5.85
C ASP A 69 -11.03 -9.07 -6.15
N SER A 70 -10.97 -10.39 -6.37
CA SER A 70 -12.15 -11.21 -6.64
C SER A 70 -13.14 -11.30 -5.48
N GLU A 71 -12.74 -10.90 -4.26
CA GLU A 71 -13.54 -10.98 -3.04
C GLU A 71 -14.00 -9.59 -2.55
N GLY A 72 -13.68 -8.53 -3.30
CA GLY A 72 -14.08 -7.15 -3.00
C GLY A 72 -12.92 -6.21 -2.73
N GLY A 73 -13.16 -5.15 -1.96
CA GLY A 73 -12.12 -4.19 -1.59
C GLY A 73 -11.03 -4.83 -0.74
N CYS A 74 -9.77 -4.48 -1.03
CA CYS A 74 -8.61 -4.96 -0.30
C CYS A 74 -7.67 -3.82 0.13
N GLU A 75 -6.81 -4.11 1.09
CA GLU A 75 -5.83 -3.19 1.66
C GLU A 75 -4.43 -3.56 1.21
N TYR A 76 -3.63 -2.57 0.84
CA TYR A 76 -2.24 -2.74 0.43
C TYR A 76 -1.28 -2.11 1.44
N LYS A 77 -0.20 -2.79 1.71
CA LYS A 77 0.94 -2.25 2.43
C LYS A 77 2.23 -2.58 1.70
N SER A 78 3.11 -1.60 1.57
CA SER A 78 4.39 -1.81 0.92
C SER A 78 5.54 -1.28 1.76
N THR A 79 6.70 -1.92 1.63
CA THR A 79 7.93 -1.52 2.31
C THR A 79 9.13 -1.66 1.39
N ILE A 80 10.16 -0.84 1.63
CA ILE A 80 11.50 -0.95 1.03
C ILE A 80 12.54 -1.45 2.04
N ALA A 81 12.10 -1.82 3.24
CA ALA A 81 12.99 -2.35 4.26
C ALA A 81 13.61 -3.69 3.80
N LYS A 82 14.76 -4.05 4.39
CA LYS A 82 15.45 -5.33 4.11
C LYS A 82 14.59 -6.56 4.44
N SER A 83 13.59 -6.39 5.30
CA SER A 83 12.67 -7.43 5.73
C SER A 83 11.24 -6.95 5.56
N ILE A 84 10.36 -7.83 5.08
CA ILE A 84 8.94 -7.50 4.94
C ILE A 84 8.32 -7.14 6.28
N ASN A 85 7.53 -6.11 6.29
CA ASN A 85 6.68 -5.70 7.41
C ASN A 85 5.52 -4.86 6.87
N ALA A 86 4.47 -4.70 7.67
CA ALA A 86 3.34 -3.86 7.34
C ALA A 86 2.95 -3.01 8.55
N THR A 87 2.83 -1.71 8.38
CA THR A 87 2.48 -0.79 9.46
C THR A 87 1.10 -0.19 9.23
N TYR A 88 0.24 -0.35 10.22
CA TYR A 88 -1.06 0.29 10.30
C TYR A 88 -0.95 1.53 11.18
N ASN A 89 -0.79 2.67 10.52
CA ASN A 89 -0.71 3.97 11.17
C ASN A 89 -2.08 4.65 11.26
N GLY A 90 -2.18 5.66 12.11
CA GLY A 90 -3.36 6.52 12.16
C GLY A 90 -4.62 5.82 12.67
N ILE A 91 -4.49 4.76 13.48
CA ILE A 91 -5.62 4.14 14.17
C ILE A 91 -6.16 5.14 15.18
N SER A 92 -7.37 5.64 14.96
CA SER A 92 -8.04 6.58 15.88
C SER A 92 -8.32 5.90 17.21
N VAL A 93 -8.01 6.61 18.31
CA VAL A 93 -8.30 6.11 19.65
C VAL A 93 -9.73 6.44 20.01
N GLN A 94 -10.53 5.40 20.30
CA GLN A 94 -11.94 5.50 20.67
C GLN A 94 -12.09 5.76 22.18
N ASP A 95 -13.30 6.08 22.63
CA ASP A 95 -13.58 6.43 24.02
C ASP A 95 -13.49 5.25 24.98
N THR A 96 -13.94 4.08 24.56
CA THR A 96 -13.88 2.83 25.32
C THR A 96 -13.07 1.78 24.58
N TRP A 97 -12.61 0.73 25.29
CA TRP A 97 -11.95 -0.39 24.65
C TRP A 97 -12.90 -1.16 23.72
N GLU A 98 -14.14 -1.32 24.12
CA GLU A 98 -15.19 -1.98 23.36
C GLU A 98 -15.44 -1.26 22.02
N ASP A 99 -15.47 0.07 22.02
CA ASP A 99 -15.57 0.88 20.81
C ASP A 99 -14.30 0.79 19.96
N GLN A 100 -13.13 0.74 20.60
CA GLN A 100 -11.84 0.58 19.91
C GLN A 100 -11.78 -0.77 19.19
N GLU A 101 -12.19 -1.84 19.84
CA GLU A 101 -12.21 -3.19 19.25
C GLU A 101 -13.19 -3.26 18.09
N ARG A 102 -14.42 -2.75 18.27
CA ARG A 102 -15.43 -2.67 17.21
C ARG A 102 -14.93 -1.85 16.01
N TYR A 103 -14.32 -0.69 16.24
CA TYR A 103 -13.75 0.13 15.19
C TYR A 103 -12.68 -0.61 14.38
N LEU A 104 -11.82 -1.39 15.02
CA LEU A 104 -10.81 -2.19 14.32
C LEU A 104 -11.44 -3.31 13.48
N ILE A 105 -12.48 -3.95 14.00
CA ILE A 105 -13.16 -5.08 13.34
C ILE A 105 -14.03 -4.60 12.18
N GLU A 106 -14.80 -3.53 12.36
CA GLU A 106 -15.82 -3.12 11.39
C GLU A 106 -15.32 -2.05 10.40
N ASP A 107 -14.52 -1.08 10.87
CA ASP A 107 -14.25 0.13 10.11
C ASP A 107 -12.80 0.25 9.62
N LYS A 108 -11.84 -0.42 10.27
CA LYS A 108 -10.41 -0.21 9.96
C LYS A 108 -9.73 -1.44 9.34
N ILE A 109 -9.61 -2.54 10.08
CA ILE A 109 -8.90 -3.75 9.62
C ILE A 109 -9.88 -4.74 8.99
N GLY A 110 -10.93 -5.10 9.71
CA GLY A 110 -11.88 -6.10 9.26
C GLY A 110 -12.81 -5.64 8.12
N LYS A 111 -12.79 -4.34 7.80
CA LYS A 111 -13.53 -3.76 6.68
C LYS A 111 -13.19 -4.40 5.33
N TYR A 112 -11.93 -4.78 5.14
CA TYR A 112 -11.46 -5.44 3.92
C TYR A 112 -11.02 -6.87 4.21
N ARG A 113 -11.58 -7.83 3.48
CA ARG A 113 -11.31 -9.25 3.69
C ARG A 113 -9.84 -9.60 3.53
N ASN A 114 -9.19 -9.03 2.53
CA ASN A 114 -7.83 -9.36 2.14
C ASN A 114 -6.88 -8.18 2.31
N HIS A 115 -5.72 -8.45 2.88
CA HIS A 115 -4.62 -7.52 3.04
C HIS A 115 -3.40 -8.07 2.30
N TYR A 116 -2.77 -7.25 1.46
CA TYR A 116 -1.59 -7.64 0.68
C TYR A 116 -0.38 -6.83 1.11
N TYR A 117 0.69 -7.52 1.41
CA TYR A 117 1.94 -6.92 1.87
C TYR A 117 3.04 -7.18 0.86
N ALA A 118 3.64 -6.12 0.32
CA ALA A 118 4.70 -6.20 -0.67
C ALA A 118 6.02 -5.63 -0.13
N ARG A 119 7.11 -6.33 -0.42
CA ARG A 119 8.46 -5.80 -0.22
C ARG A 119 9.11 -5.52 -1.57
N TYR A 120 9.64 -4.32 -1.69
CA TYR A 120 10.30 -3.84 -2.89
C TYR A 120 11.82 -3.84 -2.74
N GLU A 121 12.51 -4.19 -3.82
CA GLU A 121 13.93 -3.96 -4.04
C GLU A 121 14.08 -3.12 -5.30
N GLY A 122 14.40 -1.83 -5.14
CA GLY A 122 14.34 -0.87 -6.25
C GLY A 122 12.94 -0.74 -6.83
N ALA A 123 12.79 -1.00 -8.11
CA ALA A 123 11.50 -0.99 -8.82
C ALA A 123 10.80 -2.35 -8.83
N GLU A 124 11.46 -3.41 -8.35
CA GLU A 124 10.94 -4.78 -8.42
C GLU A 124 10.27 -5.18 -7.10
N VAL A 125 9.25 -6.01 -7.21
CA VAL A 125 8.63 -6.66 -6.04
C VAL A 125 9.40 -7.95 -5.74
N ALA A 126 10.05 -7.98 -4.57
CA ALA A 126 10.80 -9.15 -4.13
C ALA A 126 9.89 -10.24 -3.52
N GLU A 127 8.81 -9.84 -2.85
CA GLU A 127 7.82 -10.76 -2.27
C GLU A 127 6.48 -10.05 -2.05
N ILE A 128 5.39 -10.80 -2.19
CA ILE A 128 4.03 -10.39 -1.80
C ILE A 128 3.41 -11.49 -0.96
N TRP A 129 2.74 -11.09 0.12
CA TRP A 129 2.00 -11.97 1.03
C TRP A 129 0.56 -11.51 1.14
N LYS A 130 -0.38 -12.46 1.17
CA LYS A 130 -1.80 -12.22 1.42
C LYS A 130 -2.16 -12.72 2.81
N LEU A 131 -2.75 -11.85 3.63
CA LEU A 131 -3.37 -12.22 4.90
C LEU A 131 -4.86 -11.88 4.85
N ILE A 132 -5.69 -12.75 5.40
CA ILE A 132 -7.11 -12.46 5.61
C ILE A 132 -7.30 -11.59 6.86
N ALA A 133 -8.33 -10.78 6.89
CA ALA A 133 -8.60 -9.84 7.98
C ALA A 133 -8.61 -10.49 9.39
N PRO A 134 -9.19 -11.67 9.62
CA PRO A 134 -9.10 -12.34 10.92
C PRO A 134 -7.67 -12.54 11.41
N ASN A 135 -6.77 -13.00 10.52
CA ASN A 135 -5.36 -13.20 10.85
C ASN A 135 -4.66 -11.87 11.18
N VAL A 136 -5.00 -10.82 10.45
CA VAL A 136 -4.46 -9.46 10.73
C VAL A 136 -4.97 -8.95 12.08
N LEU A 137 -6.26 -9.16 12.39
CA LEU A 137 -6.86 -8.78 13.67
C LEU A 137 -6.22 -9.52 14.84
N ASP A 138 -5.96 -10.82 14.70
CA ASP A 138 -5.27 -11.62 15.73
C ASP A 138 -3.89 -11.05 16.10
N ILE A 139 -3.21 -10.43 15.15
CA ILE A 139 -1.91 -9.77 15.35
C ILE A 139 -2.08 -8.35 15.91
N VAL A 140 -3.01 -7.58 15.33
CA VAL A 140 -3.13 -6.14 15.57
C VAL A 140 -3.83 -5.84 16.90
N LEU A 141 -4.92 -6.54 17.23
CA LEU A 141 -5.72 -6.28 18.43
C LEU A 141 -4.90 -6.33 19.74
N PRO A 142 -4.06 -7.34 20.00
CA PRO A 142 -3.25 -7.36 21.22
C PRO A 142 -2.25 -6.20 21.30
N LYS A 143 -1.70 -5.79 20.16
CA LYS A 143 -0.74 -4.68 20.09
C LYS A 143 -1.40 -3.33 20.34
N VAL A 144 -2.60 -3.12 19.78
CA VAL A 144 -3.41 -1.93 20.05
C VAL A 144 -3.84 -1.90 21.52
N LYS A 145 -4.34 -3.02 22.05
CA LYS A 145 -4.76 -3.14 23.46
C LYS A 145 -3.66 -2.75 24.43
N LYS A 146 -2.42 -3.14 24.13
CA LYS A 146 -1.25 -2.77 24.94
C LYS A 146 -0.96 -1.25 24.94
N GLN A 147 -1.19 -0.58 23.81
CA GLN A 147 -0.92 0.85 23.65
C GLN A 147 -2.09 1.76 24.08
N TYR A 148 -3.32 1.22 24.00
CA TYR A 148 -4.57 1.96 24.16
C TYR A 148 -4.63 2.77 25.48
N PRO A 149 -4.37 2.20 26.68
CA PRO A 149 -4.49 2.96 27.94
C PRO A 149 -3.64 4.20 27.96
N LYS A 150 -2.37 4.10 27.53
CA LYS A 150 -1.44 5.23 27.47
C LYS A 150 -1.88 6.30 26.48
N LYS A 151 -2.41 5.91 25.34
CA LYS A 151 -2.87 6.83 24.31
C LYS A 151 -4.18 7.49 24.69
N ARG A 152 -5.09 6.76 25.32
CA ARG A 152 -6.39 7.28 25.77
C ARG A 152 -6.26 8.27 26.92
N SER A 153 -5.34 8.02 27.88
CA SER A 153 -5.07 8.90 29.02
C SER A 153 -4.16 10.10 28.69
N GLY A 154 -3.60 10.16 27.48
CA GLY A 154 -2.72 11.25 27.06
C GLY A 154 -3.48 12.53 26.73
N ASN A 155 -2.75 13.66 26.69
CA ASN A 155 -3.31 14.99 26.40
C ASN A 155 -3.40 15.34 24.92
N ALA A 156 -3.20 14.40 24.01
CA ALA A 156 -3.29 14.65 22.58
C ALA A 156 -4.75 14.90 22.17
N LYS A 157 -4.99 15.96 21.39
CA LYS A 157 -6.33 16.31 20.89
C LYS A 157 -6.91 15.22 19.98
N ASP A 158 -6.06 14.56 19.21
CA ASP A 158 -6.42 13.46 18.30
C ASP A 158 -5.39 12.33 18.43
N PRO A 159 -5.52 11.49 19.49
CA PRO A 159 -4.56 10.44 19.74
C PRO A 159 -4.65 9.33 18.67
N ARG A 160 -3.49 8.91 18.18
CA ARG A 160 -3.37 7.86 17.16
C ARG A 160 -2.46 6.74 17.64
N ILE A 161 -2.81 5.50 17.26
CA ILE A 161 -1.99 4.30 17.49
C ILE A 161 -1.42 3.86 16.15
N GLY A 162 -0.16 3.43 16.18
CA GLY A 162 0.50 2.73 15.08
C GLY A 162 0.96 1.35 15.54
N VAL A 163 0.72 0.33 14.73
CA VAL A 163 1.18 -1.03 14.98
C VAL A 163 1.78 -1.64 13.73
N THR A 164 2.83 -2.44 13.93
CA THR A 164 3.52 -3.12 12.83
C THR A 164 3.29 -4.62 12.91
N VAL A 165 2.90 -5.20 11.77
CA VAL A 165 2.90 -6.64 11.52
C VAL A 165 4.30 -7.00 11.06
N SER A 166 5.00 -7.81 11.82
CA SER A 166 6.39 -8.19 11.57
C SER A 166 6.51 -9.30 10.53
N ARG A 167 7.73 -9.47 9.98
CA ARG A 167 8.04 -10.58 9.06
C ARG A 167 7.63 -11.94 9.63
N LYS A 168 7.95 -12.20 10.90
CA LYS A 168 7.62 -13.47 11.55
C LYS A 168 6.12 -13.73 11.53
N GLU A 169 5.33 -12.72 11.87
CA GLU A 169 3.86 -12.82 11.91
C GLU A 169 3.29 -13.01 10.50
N ILE A 170 3.82 -12.27 9.50
CA ILE A 170 3.42 -12.42 8.10
C ILE A 170 3.65 -13.86 7.63
N TYR A 171 4.84 -14.42 7.88
CA TYR A 171 5.19 -15.77 7.44
C TYR A 171 4.43 -16.88 8.16
N GLN A 172 3.94 -16.62 9.37
CA GLN A 172 3.14 -17.58 10.14
C GLN A 172 1.66 -17.58 9.75
N MET A 173 1.14 -16.45 9.27
CA MET A 173 -0.29 -16.23 9.08
C MET A 173 -0.70 -16.06 7.61
N GLY A 174 0.28 -15.90 6.70
CA GLY A 174 0.08 -15.70 5.25
C GLY A 174 0.16 -16.97 4.41
#